data_d6247a3afce2753f63768b132645a4dd
#
_entry.id   d6247a3afce2753f63768b132645a4dd
#
_cell.length_a   1.000
_cell.length_b   1.000
_cell.length_c   1.000
_cell.angle_alpha   90.00
_cell.angle_beta   90.00
_cell.angle_gamma   90.00
#
_symmetry.space_group_name_H-M   'P 1'
#
loop_
_entity.id
_entity.type
_entity.pdbx_description
1 polymer ?
#
loop_
_entity_poly.entity_id
_entity_poly.type
_entity_poly.pdbx_seq_one_letter_code
_entity_poly.pdbx_strand_id
1 'polypeptide(L)'
;MSKKIHVYGLDINNEKKLKEILNKLNFGNNLNYFDIIIDDGSHYLSDILFTLKTLFQYVKQNGFYIIEDYKHPNYYNYNKNVEDILVDQLLEGLKEKKILNSNILCRNDQLYIQKNTNKIYTHKGKLKDSDICFIKKN
;
A
#
# COMPACT_ATOMS: atom_id res chain seq x y z
N MET A 1 29.66 7.35 -2.40
CA MET A 1 28.25 7.86 -2.44
C MET A 1 27.73 7.93 -1.02
N SER A 2 27.45 9.11 -0.49
CA SER A 2 26.82 9.24 0.81
C SER A 2 25.35 8.83 0.67
N LYS A 3 24.94 7.79 1.39
CA LYS A 3 23.52 7.42 1.49
C LYS A 3 22.80 8.55 2.23
N LYS A 4 21.98 9.31 1.54
CA LYS A 4 21.13 10.33 2.16
C LYS A 4 19.89 9.64 2.71
N ILE A 5 19.71 9.69 4.03
CA ILE A 5 18.48 9.29 4.70
C ILE A 5 17.69 10.58 4.95
N HIS A 6 16.45 10.61 4.50
CA HIS A 6 15.52 11.70 4.76
C HIS A 6 14.43 11.19 5.69
N VAL A 7 14.18 11.91 6.78
CA VAL A 7 13.12 11.58 7.75
C VAL A 7 12.11 12.72 7.77
N TYR A 8 10.84 12.38 7.62
CA TYR A 8 9.74 13.35 7.64
C TYR A 8 8.67 12.89 8.63
N GLY A 9 8.25 13.80 9.53
CA GLY A 9 7.08 13.60 10.36
C GLY A 9 5.83 13.86 9.52
N LEU A 10 5.01 12.82 9.32
CA LEU A 10 3.82 12.87 8.48
C LEU A 10 2.72 11.99 9.05
N ASP A 11 1.52 12.56 9.15
CA ASP A 11 0.29 11.77 9.18
C ASP A 11 -0.02 11.34 7.76
N ILE A 12 -0.01 10.04 7.51
CA ILE A 12 -0.21 9.48 6.16
C ILE A 12 -1.57 9.87 5.57
N ASN A 13 -2.59 10.09 6.41
CA ASN A 13 -3.91 10.52 5.98
C ASN A 13 -3.94 12.00 5.52
N ASN A 14 -2.89 12.74 5.75
CA ASN A 14 -2.74 14.10 5.23
C ASN A 14 -2.17 14.08 3.80
N GLU A 15 -3.04 13.81 2.84
CA GLU A 15 -2.68 13.70 1.42
C GLU A 15 -1.96 14.94 0.89
N LYS A 16 -2.38 16.14 1.31
CA LYS A 16 -1.76 17.40 0.89
C LYS A 16 -0.30 17.45 1.34
N LYS A 17 -0.05 17.16 2.62
CA LYS A 17 1.31 17.16 3.18
C LYS A 17 2.18 16.07 2.56
N LEU A 18 1.61 14.90 2.30
CA LEU A 18 2.30 13.83 1.59
C LEU A 18 2.74 14.28 0.19
N LYS A 19 1.86 14.89 -0.58
CA LYS A 19 2.18 15.45 -1.90
C LYS A 19 3.23 16.55 -1.83
N GLU A 20 3.19 17.43 -0.83
CA GLU A 20 4.21 18.45 -0.61
C GLU A 20 5.60 17.83 -0.36
N ILE A 21 5.67 16.76 0.44
CA ILE A 21 6.93 16.05 0.70
C ILE A 21 7.45 15.38 -0.57
N LEU A 22 6.59 14.68 -1.30
CA LEU A 22 6.96 14.04 -2.56
C LEU A 22 7.47 15.07 -3.59
N ASN A 23 6.84 16.24 -3.66
CA ASN A 23 7.29 17.34 -4.53
C ASN A 23 8.65 17.90 -4.10
N LYS A 24 8.89 18.10 -2.79
CA LYS A 24 10.19 18.55 -2.26
C LYS A 24 11.33 17.59 -2.58
N LEU A 25 11.02 16.31 -2.66
CA LEU A 25 11.98 15.27 -3.04
C LEU A 25 12.15 15.17 -4.57
N ASN A 26 11.57 16.08 -5.35
CA ASN A 26 11.50 16.05 -6.82
C ASN A 26 10.83 14.81 -7.40
N PHE A 27 9.98 14.13 -6.61
CA PHE A 27 9.25 12.95 -7.07
C PHE A 27 7.87 13.30 -7.63
N GLY A 28 7.42 14.54 -7.47
CA GLY A 28 6.04 14.96 -7.70
C GLY A 28 5.48 14.71 -9.10
N ASN A 29 6.34 14.65 -10.12
CA ASN A 29 5.96 14.34 -11.50
C ASN A 29 6.54 13.01 -12.00
N ASN A 30 7.37 12.33 -11.19
CA ASN A 30 7.97 11.06 -11.54
C ASN A 30 7.21 9.91 -10.89
N LEU A 31 6.10 9.53 -11.49
CA LEU A 31 5.53 8.22 -11.25
C LEU A 31 6.62 7.17 -11.55
N ASN A 32 6.62 6.05 -10.84
CA ASN A 32 7.62 4.99 -10.97
C ASN A 32 9.02 5.40 -10.48
N TYR A 33 9.11 5.90 -9.26
CA TYR A 33 10.38 6.39 -8.70
C TYR A 33 11.08 5.41 -7.74
N PHE A 34 10.33 4.74 -6.87
CA PHE A 34 10.89 3.88 -5.83
C PHE A 34 11.03 2.43 -6.29
N ASP A 35 12.19 1.83 -6.04
CA ASP A 35 12.37 0.39 -6.28
C ASP A 35 11.54 -0.43 -5.29
N ILE A 36 11.44 0.05 -4.04
CA ILE A 36 10.67 -0.59 -2.97
C ILE A 36 9.95 0.50 -2.16
N ILE A 37 8.69 0.27 -1.86
CA ILE A 37 7.92 0.99 -0.84
C ILE A 37 7.49 -0.03 0.20
N ILE A 38 7.73 0.26 1.49
CA ILE A 38 7.32 -0.58 2.61
C ILE A 38 6.30 0.19 3.43
N ASP A 39 5.13 -0.38 3.60
CA ASP A 39 4.09 0.06 4.52
C ASP A 39 4.17 -0.79 5.79
N ASP A 40 4.78 -0.22 6.82
CA ASP A 40 4.89 -0.75 8.17
C ASP A 40 4.38 0.35 9.14
N GLY A 41 3.14 0.77 8.90
CA GLY A 41 2.54 1.93 9.55
C GLY A 41 1.70 1.57 10.77
N SER A 42 0.50 2.17 10.85
CA SER A 42 -0.43 2.02 11.98
C SER A 42 -1.15 0.68 12.02
N HIS A 43 -1.13 -0.07 10.93
CA HIS A 43 -1.90 -1.30 10.69
C HIS A 43 -3.43 -1.11 10.79
N TYR A 44 -3.94 0.13 10.76
CA TYR A 44 -5.35 0.39 10.56
C TYR A 44 -5.74 0.10 9.11
N LEU A 45 -6.89 -0.56 8.93
CA LEU A 45 -7.37 -0.93 7.60
C LEU A 45 -7.45 0.29 6.65
N SER A 46 -7.99 1.40 7.14
CA SER A 46 -8.09 2.63 6.36
C SER A 46 -6.73 3.15 5.88
N ASP A 47 -5.72 3.09 6.76
CA ASP A 47 -4.40 3.62 6.47
C ASP A 47 -3.68 2.75 5.45
N ILE A 48 -3.77 1.41 5.58
CA ILE A 48 -3.20 0.46 4.62
C ILE A 48 -3.82 0.66 3.23
N LEU A 49 -5.15 0.74 3.15
CA LEU A 49 -5.83 0.92 1.86
C LEU A 49 -5.53 2.30 1.25
N PHE A 50 -5.47 3.34 2.07
CA PHE A 50 -5.14 4.69 1.62
C PHE A 50 -3.70 4.82 1.14
N THR A 51 -2.72 4.25 1.87
CA THR A 51 -1.32 4.24 1.48
C THR A 51 -1.10 3.48 0.18
N LEU A 52 -1.68 2.29 0.06
CA LEU A 52 -1.61 1.51 -1.18
C LEU A 52 -2.14 2.31 -2.37
N LYS A 53 -3.35 2.89 -2.26
CA LYS A 53 -3.96 3.75 -3.28
C LYS A 53 -3.04 4.88 -3.70
N THR A 54 -2.45 5.57 -2.71
CA THR A 54 -1.70 6.80 -2.95
C THR A 54 -0.29 6.53 -3.44
N LEU A 55 0.39 5.52 -2.89
CA LEU A 55 1.81 5.32 -3.09
C LEU A 55 2.17 4.26 -4.14
N PHE A 56 1.27 3.33 -4.47
CA PHE A 56 1.58 2.28 -5.45
C PHE A 56 2.02 2.82 -6.81
N GLN A 57 1.49 3.97 -7.23
CA GLN A 57 1.87 4.63 -8.49
C GLN A 57 3.36 5.02 -8.53
N TYR A 58 3.98 5.28 -7.37
CA TYR A 58 5.39 5.68 -7.28
C TYR A 58 6.36 4.50 -7.27
N VAL A 59 5.89 3.26 -7.18
CA VAL A 59 6.73 2.07 -7.34
C VAL A 59 7.17 1.99 -8.80
N LYS A 60 8.45 1.73 -9.03
CA LYS A 60 9.01 1.50 -10.37
C LYS A 60 8.47 0.23 -11.01
N GLN A 61 8.60 0.15 -12.31
CA GLN A 61 8.45 -1.09 -13.06
C GLN A 61 9.40 -2.15 -12.48
N ASN A 62 8.91 -3.35 -12.25
CA ASN A 62 9.58 -4.46 -11.57
C ASN A 62 9.91 -4.23 -10.08
N GLY A 63 9.53 -3.09 -9.51
CA GLY A 63 9.65 -2.80 -8.08
C GLY A 63 8.56 -3.48 -7.24
N PHE A 64 8.62 -3.25 -5.93
CA PHE A 64 7.72 -3.86 -4.97
C PHE A 64 7.02 -2.83 -4.09
N TYR A 65 5.74 -3.04 -3.86
CA TYR A 65 5.00 -2.49 -2.73
C TYR A 65 4.84 -3.60 -1.69
N ILE A 66 5.30 -3.36 -0.48
CA ILE A 66 5.31 -4.35 0.60
C ILE A 66 4.38 -3.82 1.69
N ILE A 67 3.50 -4.69 2.21
CA ILE A 67 2.66 -4.38 3.37
C ILE A 67 3.02 -5.39 4.46
N GLU A 68 3.53 -4.89 5.58
CA GLU A 68 3.77 -5.69 6.79
C GLU A 68 2.48 -5.77 7.62
N ASP A 69 2.31 -6.86 8.33
CA ASP A 69 1.17 -7.13 9.21
C ASP A 69 -0.21 -6.87 8.57
N TYR A 70 -0.32 -7.14 7.26
CA TYR A 70 -1.51 -6.80 6.47
C TYR A 70 -2.81 -7.47 6.94
N LYS A 71 -2.70 -8.53 7.74
CA LYS A 71 -3.84 -9.21 8.37
C LYS A 71 -4.18 -8.69 9.77
N HIS A 72 -3.44 -7.74 10.30
CA HIS A 72 -3.72 -7.18 11.62
C HIS A 72 -5.18 -6.74 11.80
N PRO A 73 -5.83 -6.05 10.84
CA PRO A 73 -7.25 -5.70 10.94
C PRO A 73 -8.20 -6.89 11.04
N ASN A 74 -7.81 -8.07 10.57
CA ASN A 74 -8.64 -9.28 10.64
C ASN A 74 -8.80 -9.79 12.08
N TYR A 75 -7.78 -9.56 12.92
CA TYR A 75 -7.72 -10.08 14.29
C TYR A 75 -8.06 -9.04 15.35
N TYR A 76 -7.87 -7.76 15.04
CA TYR A 76 -7.98 -6.67 15.99
C TYR A 76 -8.95 -5.60 15.51
N ASN A 77 -10.24 -5.85 15.69
CA ASN A 77 -11.31 -4.95 15.23
C ASN A 77 -11.19 -3.51 15.74
N TYR A 78 -10.58 -3.29 16.90
CA TYR A 78 -10.33 -1.93 17.39
C TYR A 78 -9.33 -1.13 16.55
N ASN A 79 -8.54 -1.81 15.73
CA ASN A 79 -7.64 -1.19 14.76
C ASN A 79 -8.30 -0.97 13.39
N LYS A 80 -9.49 -1.53 13.20
CA LYS A 80 -10.31 -1.39 12.01
C LYS A 80 -11.25 -0.19 12.20
N ASN A 81 -10.74 0.99 11.90
CA ASN A 81 -11.48 2.25 12.10
C ASN A 81 -12.50 2.55 11.00
N VAL A 82 -12.67 1.67 10.02
CA VAL A 82 -13.63 1.78 8.92
C VAL A 82 -14.07 0.39 8.47
N GLU A 83 -15.34 0.26 8.09
CA GLU A 83 -15.82 -0.94 7.39
C GLU A 83 -15.46 -0.86 5.92
N ASP A 84 -14.57 -1.72 5.49
CA ASP A 84 -14.14 -1.84 4.10
C ASP A 84 -13.64 -3.26 3.82
N ILE A 85 -13.25 -3.52 2.58
CA ILE A 85 -12.62 -4.78 2.19
C ILE A 85 -11.33 -4.99 2.98
N LEU A 86 -11.13 -6.19 3.51
CA LEU A 86 -9.88 -6.55 4.15
C LEU A 86 -8.77 -6.69 3.10
N VAL A 87 -7.53 -6.52 3.53
CA VAL A 87 -6.39 -6.52 2.60
C VAL A 87 -6.24 -7.89 1.91
N ASP A 88 -6.43 -8.98 2.62
CA ASP A 88 -6.41 -10.33 2.03
C ASP A 88 -7.52 -10.53 0.98
N GLN A 89 -8.72 -10.02 1.21
CA GLN A 89 -9.80 -10.01 0.21
C GLN A 89 -9.41 -9.19 -1.03
N LEU A 90 -8.80 -8.02 -0.82
CA LEU A 90 -8.28 -7.20 -1.93
C LEU A 90 -7.23 -7.98 -2.74
N LEU A 91 -6.26 -8.61 -2.06
CA LEU A 91 -5.20 -9.38 -2.75
C LEU A 91 -5.78 -10.53 -3.59
N GLU A 92 -6.80 -11.22 -3.08
CA GLU A 92 -7.51 -12.25 -3.86
C GLU A 92 -8.28 -11.63 -5.04
N GLY A 93 -8.98 -10.52 -4.83
CA GLY A 93 -9.65 -9.79 -5.91
C GLY A 93 -8.68 -9.37 -7.02
N LEU A 94 -7.50 -8.87 -6.66
CA LEU A 94 -6.46 -8.52 -7.64
C LEU A 94 -5.98 -9.72 -8.45
N LYS A 95 -5.77 -10.89 -7.81
CA LYS A 95 -5.37 -12.14 -8.48
C LYS A 95 -6.47 -12.65 -9.42
N GLU A 96 -7.72 -12.61 -8.97
CA GLU A 96 -8.87 -13.07 -9.73
C GLU A 96 -9.42 -12.07 -10.76
N LYS A 97 -8.82 -10.87 -10.82
CA LYS A 97 -9.25 -9.74 -11.65
C LYS A 97 -10.69 -9.30 -11.35
N LYS A 98 -11.09 -9.38 -10.09
CA LYS A 98 -12.38 -8.92 -9.58
C LYS A 98 -12.25 -7.53 -8.97
N ILE A 99 -13.28 -6.71 -9.13
CA ILE A 99 -13.42 -5.42 -8.47
C ILE A 99 -14.37 -5.62 -7.29
N LEU A 100 -13.92 -5.21 -6.11
CA LEU A 100 -14.67 -5.34 -4.86
C LEU A 100 -15.30 -3.99 -4.48
N ASN A 101 -16.38 -4.05 -3.69
CA ASN A 101 -16.99 -2.83 -3.17
C ASN A 101 -16.12 -2.29 -2.02
N SER A 102 -15.58 -1.10 -2.20
CA SER A 102 -14.74 -0.41 -1.22
C SER A 102 -15.06 1.07 -1.20
N ASN A 103 -15.09 1.65 -0.01
CA ASN A 103 -15.27 3.09 0.18
C ASN A 103 -13.96 3.87 -0.02
N ILE A 104 -12.82 3.24 0.18
CA ILE A 104 -11.49 3.86 0.11
C ILE A 104 -10.86 3.66 -1.27
N LEU A 105 -10.89 2.43 -1.79
CA LEU A 105 -10.37 2.08 -3.11
C LEU A 105 -11.50 2.10 -4.13
N CYS A 106 -11.66 3.20 -4.83
CA CYS A 106 -12.67 3.26 -5.89
C CYS A 106 -12.35 2.28 -7.03
N ARG A 107 -13.32 2.05 -7.92
CA ARG A 107 -13.15 1.15 -9.07
C ARG A 107 -11.88 1.45 -9.88
N ASN A 108 -11.60 2.73 -10.13
CA ASN A 108 -10.44 3.14 -10.92
C ASN A 108 -9.12 2.85 -10.20
N ASP A 109 -9.07 3.04 -8.87
CA ASP A 109 -7.89 2.69 -8.07
C ASP A 109 -7.58 1.20 -8.17
N GLN A 110 -8.60 0.35 -7.99
CA GLN A 110 -8.46 -1.10 -8.07
C GLN A 110 -8.05 -1.55 -9.48
N LEU A 111 -8.66 -0.99 -10.53
CA LEU A 111 -8.27 -1.27 -11.91
C LEU A 111 -6.83 -0.86 -12.21
N TYR A 112 -6.39 0.29 -11.68
CA TYR A 112 -5.02 0.76 -11.84
C TYR A 112 -4.03 -0.20 -11.18
N ILE A 113 -4.27 -0.56 -9.91
CA ILE A 113 -3.42 -1.50 -9.17
C ILE A 113 -3.39 -2.84 -9.89
N GLN A 114 -4.56 -3.39 -10.26
CA GLN A 114 -4.69 -4.67 -10.93
C GLN A 114 -3.93 -4.71 -12.27
N LYS A 115 -4.10 -3.69 -13.12
CA LYS A 115 -3.43 -3.59 -14.41
C LYS A 115 -1.92 -3.50 -14.27
N ASN A 116 -1.44 -2.86 -13.20
CA ASN A 116 -0.02 -2.64 -12.97
C ASN A 116 0.61 -3.66 -12.01
N THR A 117 -0.13 -4.68 -11.57
CA THR A 117 0.41 -5.77 -10.76
C THR A 117 0.82 -6.94 -11.63
N ASN A 118 2.09 -7.33 -11.52
CA ASN A 118 2.62 -8.54 -12.17
C ASN A 118 2.32 -9.78 -11.33
N LYS A 119 2.72 -9.75 -10.05
CA LYS A 119 2.63 -10.89 -9.16
C LYS A 119 2.47 -10.46 -7.70
N ILE A 120 1.76 -11.27 -6.94
CA ILE A 120 1.57 -11.07 -5.51
C ILE A 120 2.14 -12.29 -4.77
N TYR A 121 3.01 -12.02 -3.80
CA TYR A 121 3.56 -13.02 -2.90
C TYR A 121 3.07 -12.74 -1.49
N THR A 122 2.78 -13.78 -0.73
CA THR A 122 2.41 -13.69 0.68
C THR A 122 3.25 -14.64 1.50
N HIS A 123 3.71 -14.19 2.66
CA HIS A 123 4.43 -15.01 3.61
C HIS A 123 3.73 -14.91 4.96
N LYS A 124 3.53 -16.07 5.57
CA LYS A 124 2.97 -16.15 6.92
C LYS A 124 4.06 -15.86 7.93
N GLY A 125 3.81 -14.90 8.81
CA GLY A 125 4.68 -14.60 9.94
C GLY A 125 4.57 -15.64 11.07
N LYS A 126 5.40 -15.47 12.09
CA LYS A 126 5.38 -16.33 13.28
C LYS A 126 4.16 -16.06 14.18
N LEU A 127 3.73 -14.82 14.24
CA LEU A 127 2.52 -14.42 14.97
C LEU A 127 1.31 -14.50 14.04
N LYS A 128 0.11 -14.62 14.61
CA LYS A 128 -1.13 -14.79 13.86
C LYS A 128 -1.43 -13.63 12.90
N ASP A 129 -0.94 -12.44 13.23
CA ASP A 129 -1.21 -11.17 12.53
C ASP A 129 0.00 -10.63 11.75
N SER A 130 1.18 -11.28 11.86
CA SER A 130 2.43 -10.82 11.26
C SER A 130 2.66 -11.33 9.82
N ASP A 131 1.59 -11.46 9.05
CA ASP A 131 1.70 -11.85 7.65
C ASP A 131 2.15 -10.65 6.78
N ILE A 132 3.07 -10.90 5.86
CA ILE A 132 3.61 -9.89 4.95
C ILE A 132 3.24 -10.21 3.51
N CYS A 133 2.91 -9.19 2.73
CA CYS A 133 2.69 -9.35 1.30
C CYS A 133 3.60 -8.44 0.47
N PHE A 134 3.93 -8.93 -0.72
CA PHE A 134 4.73 -8.24 -1.73
C PHE A 134 3.93 -8.15 -3.01
N ILE A 135 3.62 -6.94 -3.45
CA ILE A 135 2.94 -6.67 -4.71
C ILE A 135 3.99 -6.20 -5.70
N LYS A 136 4.36 -7.07 -6.64
CA LYS A 136 5.32 -6.74 -7.69
C LYS A 136 4.61 -5.96 -8.80
N LYS A 137 5.14 -4.79 -9.14
CA LYS A 137 4.64 -3.99 -10.26
C LYS A 137 5.15 -4.52 -11.60
N ASN A 138 4.33 -4.37 -12.67
CA ASN A 138 4.72 -4.66 -14.05
C ASN A 138 5.89 -3.82 -14.51
#